data_9384b89499a7529c806ad668b81083b8
#
_entry.id   9384b89499a7529c806ad668b81083b8
#
_cell.length_a   1.000
_cell.length_b   1.000
_cell.length_c   1.000
_cell.angle_alpha   90.00
_cell.angle_beta   90.00
_cell.angle_gamma   90.00
#
_symmetry.space_group_name_H-M   'P 1'
#
loop_
_entity.id
_entity.type
_entity.pdbx_description
1 polymer ?
#
loop_
_entity_poly.entity_id
_entity_poly.type
_entity_poly.pdbx_seq_one_letter_code
_entity_poly.pdbx_strand_id
1 'polypeptide(L)'
;MINYKSYKASCSKGTDSKPFLFVIFYITVVSNAYLFNVPCFHFIFKEEHTMLEDMKKNSNLTFTENGAVTNGTTGSDCLDLFSGIGAFRYKSDGEIIKSFIKAFTENPDMAMKILFFGRDVREGLGERKVFRTIISWLGNNEPKSIIKNIEYIAEYGRYDDLLSLLDTKCEKEVISFLKVQFDKDIDAMNSGKAVSLLGKWLPSVNASNKETVKTGKRIAKVFNLTDEKYRKSLSALRAKIKIIENNLREKDYTFDYKKQPSRALFKYRMAFMNNDNERYSEFLANVSKGKAKLNTNNIYPYELIEPYLSTSFLHNEQITFTEAEKETLNATWASFPDFCNDEDTLAVIDTSGSMYCCSKPTPASVALSLGLYFAEHNKGKFKNHFIEFSNKPQLIEIKGETFADRLRYISQFNEIANTNIEAVFNLILDTAVKGNYSQEDLPKKLILISDMEFDYCVENANETNFNNAKKAFEEKGYKLPNIIFWNVASRNSNQPVTKNEQGVALVSGVTPRLFSMVASGELSPYKFMIETISNKRYAKIVA
;
A
#
# COMPACT_ATOMS: atom_id res chain seq x y z
N MET A 1 -33.39 1.19 -52.44
CA MET A 1 -33.54 -0.22 -52.89
C MET A 1 -32.14 -0.72 -53.23
N ILE A 2 -31.52 -1.43 -52.38
CA ILE A 2 -30.21 -2.04 -52.60
C ILE A 2 -30.43 -3.55 -52.64
N ASN A 3 -30.11 -4.14 -53.80
CA ASN A 3 -30.30 -5.55 -54.12
C ASN A 3 -29.30 -6.42 -53.32
N TYR A 4 -29.82 -7.33 -52.53
CA TYR A 4 -29.04 -8.35 -51.89
C TYR A 4 -28.71 -9.46 -52.89
N LYS A 5 -27.45 -9.54 -53.35
CA LYS A 5 -26.91 -10.77 -53.94
C LYS A 5 -26.19 -11.53 -52.86
N SER A 6 -26.79 -12.68 -52.52
CA SER A 6 -26.17 -13.67 -51.62
C SER A 6 -24.97 -14.31 -52.28
N TYR A 7 -23.79 -14.14 -51.73
CA TYR A 7 -22.63 -14.98 -52.02
C TYR A 7 -22.61 -16.16 -51.03
N LYS A 8 -22.96 -17.32 -51.53
CA LYS A 8 -22.65 -18.59 -50.88
C LYS A 8 -21.18 -18.90 -51.15
N ALA A 9 -20.33 -18.74 -50.14
CA ALA A 9 -19.00 -19.33 -50.15
C ALA A 9 -19.08 -20.69 -49.49
N SER A 10 -18.69 -21.71 -50.24
CA SER A 10 -18.56 -23.08 -49.73
C SER A 10 -17.39 -23.15 -48.71
N CYS A 11 -17.71 -23.50 -47.50
CA CYS A 11 -16.71 -23.71 -46.47
C CYS A 11 -16.17 -25.13 -46.54
N SER A 12 -14.94 -25.32 -46.96
CA SER A 12 -14.15 -26.50 -46.67
C SER A 12 -13.57 -26.40 -45.27
N LYS A 13 -13.59 -27.50 -44.55
CA LYS A 13 -13.22 -27.71 -43.15
C LYS A 13 -11.86 -27.11 -42.75
N GLY A 14 -11.81 -26.41 -41.65
CA GLY A 14 -10.60 -26.25 -40.81
C GLY A 14 -10.34 -24.86 -40.30
N THR A 15 -10.43 -24.70 -38.96
CA THR A 15 -9.80 -23.72 -38.08
C THR A 15 -10.29 -22.28 -38.03
N ASP A 16 -10.60 -21.87 -36.82
CA ASP A 16 -10.91 -20.57 -36.25
C ASP A 16 -10.40 -19.33 -37.01
N SER A 17 -11.33 -18.65 -37.71
CA SER A 17 -11.07 -17.33 -38.32
C SER A 17 -12.10 -16.25 -37.96
N LYS A 18 -12.87 -16.45 -36.90
CA LYS A 18 -13.91 -15.47 -36.50
C LYS A 18 -13.41 -14.09 -36.04
N PRO A 19 -12.27 -13.92 -35.37
CA PRO A 19 -11.87 -12.57 -34.95
C PRO A 19 -11.43 -11.65 -36.10
N PHE A 20 -10.89 -12.19 -37.20
CA PHE A 20 -10.38 -11.38 -38.31
C PHE A 20 -11.47 -10.76 -39.18
N LEU A 21 -12.59 -11.45 -39.34
CA LEU A 21 -13.73 -10.92 -40.13
C LEU A 21 -14.44 -9.78 -39.41
N PHE A 22 -14.49 -9.80 -38.07
CA PHE A 22 -15.12 -8.76 -37.26
C PHE A 22 -14.33 -7.44 -37.30
N VAL A 23 -13.00 -7.52 -37.25
CA VAL A 23 -12.12 -6.32 -37.31
C VAL A 23 -12.20 -5.65 -38.69
N ILE A 24 -12.24 -6.41 -39.77
CA ILE A 24 -12.38 -5.85 -41.14
C ILE A 24 -13.74 -5.19 -41.31
N PHE A 25 -14.84 -5.75 -40.78
CA PHE A 25 -16.16 -5.15 -40.85
C PHE A 25 -16.24 -3.84 -40.06
N TYR A 26 -15.59 -3.78 -38.88
CA TYR A 26 -15.51 -2.56 -38.06
C TYR A 26 -14.75 -1.44 -38.77
N ILE A 27 -13.60 -1.73 -39.36
CA ILE A 27 -12.77 -0.75 -40.07
C ILE A 27 -13.53 -0.24 -41.30
N THR A 28 -14.27 -1.08 -42.03
CA THR A 28 -15.00 -0.68 -43.22
C THR A 28 -16.25 0.17 -42.91
N VAL A 29 -16.93 -0.09 -41.78
CA VAL A 29 -18.09 0.71 -41.34
C VAL A 29 -17.67 2.07 -40.83
N VAL A 30 -16.56 2.15 -40.04
CA VAL A 30 -16.06 3.42 -39.49
C VAL A 30 -15.48 4.31 -40.59
N SER A 31 -14.74 3.75 -41.55
CA SER A 31 -14.20 4.55 -42.67
C SER A 31 -15.28 5.11 -43.63
N ASN A 32 -16.38 4.41 -43.82
CA ASN A 32 -17.50 4.91 -44.62
C ASN A 32 -18.37 5.94 -43.88
N ALA A 33 -18.45 5.89 -42.53
CA ALA A 33 -19.17 6.89 -41.74
C ALA A 33 -18.52 8.27 -41.78
N TYR A 34 -17.19 8.35 -41.88
CA TYR A 34 -16.47 9.62 -42.02
C TYR A 34 -16.67 10.31 -43.37
N LEU A 35 -17.02 9.56 -44.41
CA LEU A 35 -17.21 10.11 -45.77
C LEU A 35 -18.61 10.72 -46.02
N PHE A 36 -19.59 10.44 -45.16
CA PHE A 36 -20.99 10.85 -45.40
C PHE A 36 -21.63 11.70 -44.30
N ASN A 37 -20.88 12.21 -43.35
CA ASN A 37 -21.38 13.06 -42.25
C ASN A 37 -22.64 12.52 -41.56
N VAL A 38 -22.71 11.19 -41.38
CA VAL A 38 -23.79 10.51 -40.67
C VAL A 38 -23.50 10.57 -39.17
N PRO A 39 -24.47 10.94 -38.32
CA PRO A 39 -24.24 10.98 -36.87
C PRO A 39 -23.77 9.63 -36.38
N CYS A 40 -22.66 9.62 -35.62
CA CYS A 40 -22.05 8.45 -35.07
C CYS A 40 -23.05 7.76 -34.13
N PHE A 41 -23.70 6.71 -34.60
CA PHE A 41 -24.46 5.82 -33.73
C PHE A 41 -23.46 5.07 -32.87
N HIS A 42 -23.40 5.38 -31.57
CA HIS A 42 -22.75 4.56 -30.61
C HIS A 42 -23.46 3.20 -30.56
N PHE A 43 -22.90 2.21 -31.24
CA PHE A 43 -23.30 0.83 -31.03
C PHE A 43 -22.81 0.44 -29.64
N ILE A 44 -23.68 0.47 -28.66
CA ILE A 44 -23.47 -0.19 -27.37
C ILE A 44 -23.50 -1.69 -27.67
N PHE A 45 -22.30 -2.31 -27.77
CA PHE A 45 -22.21 -3.76 -27.75
C PHE A 45 -22.65 -4.21 -26.37
N LYS A 46 -23.87 -4.69 -26.26
CA LYS A 46 -24.30 -5.48 -25.12
C LYS A 46 -23.45 -6.75 -25.16
N GLU A 47 -22.53 -6.92 -24.24
CA GLU A 47 -21.88 -8.21 -24.03
C GLU A 47 -22.98 -9.25 -23.84
N GLU A 48 -23.04 -10.26 -24.71
CA GLU A 48 -23.97 -11.39 -24.53
C GLU A 48 -23.49 -12.17 -23.30
N HIS A 49 -24.12 -11.93 -22.16
CA HIS A 49 -23.90 -12.72 -20.96
C HIS A 49 -24.24 -14.18 -21.23
N THR A 50 -23.25 -15.03 -21.08
CA THR A 50 -23.44 -16.48 -21.27
C THR A 50 -23.77 -17.14 -19.92
N MET A 51 -24.52 -18.25 -19.96
CA MET A 51 -24.81 -19.05 -18.77
C MET A 51 -23.54 -19.43 -18.00
N LEU A 52 -22.43 -19.66 -18.72
CA LEU A 52 -21.14 -19.98 -18.10
C LEU A 52 -20.58 -18.79 -17.30
N GLU A 53 -20.74 -17.57 -17.79
CA GLU A 53 -20.30 -16.34 -17.09
C GLU A 53 -21.12 -16.12 -15.83
N ASP A 54 -22.44 -16.30 -15.90
CA ASP A 54 -23.32 -16.23 -14.74
C ASP A 54 -23.00 -17.31 -13.70
N MET A 55 -22.72 -18.56 -14.15
CA MET A 55 -22.27 -19.62 -13.26
C MET A 55 -20.95 -19.29 -12.57
N LYS A 56 -19.98 -18.73 -13.30
CA LYS A 56 -18.70 -18.28 -12.73
C LYS A 56 -18.89 -17.14 -11.74
N LYS A 57 -19.73 -16.15 -12.08
CA LYS A 57 -20.07 -15.05 -11.19
C LYS A 57 -20.69 -15.57 -9.90
N ASN A 58 -21.70 -16.41 -9.99
CA ASN A 58 -22.39 -16.97 -8.83
C ASN A 58 -21.48 -17.86 -7.97
N SER A 59 -20.59 -18.65 -8.58
CA SER A 59 -19.63 -19.48 -7.86
C SER A 59 -18.52 -18.68 -7.17
N ASN A 60 -18.28 -17.43 -7.57
CA ASN A 60 -17.30 -16.51 -6.97
C ASN A 60 -17.87 -15.72 -5.79
N LEU A 61 -19.19 -15.68 -5.63
CA LEU A 61 -19.81 -14.95 -4.54
C LEU A 61 -19.53 -15.63 -3.20
N THR A 62 -19.22 -14.81 -2.20
CA THR A 62 -19.00 -15.19 -0.80
C THR A 62 -19.54 -14.08 0.10
N PHE A 63 -19.26 -14.16 1.40
CA PHE A 63 -19.72 -13.17 2.36
C PHE A 63 -18.54 -12.59 3.14
N THR A 64 -18.66 -11.31 3.50
CA THR A 64 -17.82 -10.68 4.51
C THR A 64 -18.12 -11.25 5.91
N GLU A 65 -17.29 -10.94 6.91
CA GLU A 65 -17.60 -11.31 8.30
C GLU A 65 -18.94 -10.73 8.78
N ASN A 66 -19.30 -9.56 8.25
CA ASN A 66 -20.55 -8.86 8.61
C ASN A 66 -21.72 -9.23 7.67
N GLY A 67 -21.56 -10.25 6.81
CA GLY A 67 -22.64 -10.83 6.01
C GLY A 67 -22.92 -10.16 4.68
N ALA A 68 -22.14 -9.15 4.25
CA ALA A 68 -22.29 -8.58 2.90
C ALA A 68 -21.86 -9.57 1.83
N VAL A 69 -22.57 -9.59 0.70
CA VAL A 69 -22.15 -10.31 -0.49
C VAL A 69 -20.92 -9.65 -1.09
N THR A 70 -19.90 -10.44 -1.35
CA THR A 70 -18.61 -10.01 -1.91
C THR A 70 -18.06 -11.09 -2.82
N ASN A 71 -16.90 -10.85 -3.45
CA ASN A 71 -16.24 -11.83 -4.30
C ASN A 71 -15.17 -12.60 -3.53
N GLY A 72 -15.07 -13.91 -3.75
CA GLY A 72 -14.00 -14.74 -3.19
C GLY A 72 -12.64 -14.50 -3.86
N THR A 73 -12.62 -13.99 -5.10
CA THR A 73 -11.42 -13.61 -5.86
C THR A 73 -11.77 -12.51 -6.87
N THR A 74 -10.77 -11.73 -7.27
CA THR A 74 -10.90 -10.78 -8.39
C THR A 74 -11.00 -11.46 -9.76
N GLY A 75 -10.74 -12.78 -9.82
CA GLY A 75 -10.56 -13.53 -11.06
C GLY A 75 -9.12 -13.49 -11.61
N SER A 76 -8.16 -13.04 -10.79
CA SER A 76 -6.72 -13.15 -11.01
C SER A 76 -6.01 -13.32 -9.66
N ASP A 77 -5.31 -14.41 -9.47
CA ASP A 77 -4.56 -14.68 -8.24
C ASP A 77 -3.40 -13.69 -8.03
N CYS A 78 -2.82 -13.16 -9.12
CA CYS A 78 -1.84 -12.10 -9.06
C CYS A 78 -2.46 -10.79 -8.53
N LEU A 79 -3.66 -10.44 -8.99
CA LEU A 79 -4.34 -9.26 -8.49
C LEU A 79 -4.81 -9.44 -7.04
N ASP A 80 -5.26 -10.62 -6.65
CA ASP A 80 -5.61 -10.94 -5.26
C ASP A 80 -4.40 -10.80 -4.33
N LEU A 81 -3.21 -11.22 -4.79
CA LEU A 81 -1.96 -11.00 -4.06
C LEU A 81 -1.63 -9.50 -3.98
N PHE A 82 -1.72 -8.78 -5.10
CA PHE A 82 -1.39 -7.35 -5.17
C PHE A 82 -2.30 -6.50 -4.27
N SER A 83 -3.61 -6.74 -4.32
CA SER A 83 -4.60 -6.00 -3.55
C SER A 83 -4.49 -6.21 -2.04
N GLY A 84 -3.89 -7.34 -1.61
CA GLY A 84 -3.81 -7.71 -0.20
C GLY A 84 -2.41 -7.62 0.43
N ILE A 85 -1.32 -7.68 -0.37
CA ILE A 85 0.05 -7.88 0.14
C ILE A 85 0.48 -6.82 1.16
N GLY A 86 0.01 -5.58 1.04
CA GLY A 86 0.29 -4.50 1.99
C GLY A 86 -0.45 -4.61 3.33
N ALA A 87 -1.46 -5.48 3.40
CA ALA A 87 -2.29 -5.72 4.58
C ALA A 87 -2.12 -7.14 5.18
N PHE A 88 -1.31 -8.01 4.55
CA PHE A 88 -1.13 -9.42 4.99
C PHE A 88 -0.30 -9.60 6.25
N ARG A 89 0.21 -8.53 6.86
CA ARG A 89 1.03 -8.63 8.09
C ARG A 89 0.31 -9.30 9.26
N TYR A 90 -1.01 -9.34 9.22
CA TYR A 90 -1.87 -9.94 10.25
C TYR A 90 -2.20 -11.41 9.99
N LYS A 91 -1.99 -11.89 8.76
CA LYS A 91 -2.21 -13.29 8.38
C LYS A 91 -1.11 -14.21 8.93
N SER A 92 -1.45 -15.48 9.08
CA SER A 92 -0.49 -16.54 9.36
C SER A 92 0.48 -16.74 8.19
N ASP A 93 1.66 -17.27 8.47
CA ASP A 93 2.66 -17.54 7.44
C ASP A 93 2.13 -18.51 6.37
N GLY A 94 1.30 -19.50 6.77
CA GLY A 94 0.67 -20.45 5.84
C GLY A 94 -0.29 -19.77 4.87
N GLU A 95 -1.11 -18.82 5.32
CA GLU A 95 -2.01 -18.06 4.46
C GLU A 95 -1.26 -17.14 3.49
N ILE A 96 -0.21 -16.47 3.98
CA ILE A 96 0.68 -15.64 3.16
C ILE A 96 1.28 -16.47 2.03
N ILE A 97 1.86 -17.62 2.37
CA ILE A 97 2.48 -18.55 1.41
C ILE A 97 1.44 -19.07 0.42
N LYS A 98 0.26 -19.47 0.88
CA LYS A 98 -0.82 -19.96 0.01
C LYS A 98 -1.25 -18.92 -1.02
N SER A 99 -1.41 -17.64 -0.61
CA SER A 99 -1.75 -16.56 -1.53
C SER A 99 -0.65 -16.34 -2.56
N PHE A 100 0.61 -16.39 -2.15
CA PHE A 100 1.74 -16.26 -3.07
C PHE A 100 1.85 -17.43 -4.05
N ILE A 101 1.64 -18.68 -3.61
CA ILE A 101 1.69 -19.86 -4.47
C ILE A 101 0.66 -19.75 -5.60
N LYS A 102 -0.56 -19.32 -5.31
CA LYS A 102 -1.60 -19.12 -6.32
C LYS A 102 -1.14 -18.12 -7.39
N ALA A 103 -0.68 -16.93 -6.97
CA ALA A 103 -0.17 -15.90 -7.88
C ALA A 103 1.06 -16.39 -8.67
N PHE A 104 1.97 -17.12 -8.04
CA PHE A 104 3.16 -17.67 -8.68
C PHE A 104 2.79 -18.76 -9.72
N THR A 105 1.73 -19.51 -9.47
CA THR A 105 1.20 -20.50 -10.42
C THR A 105 0.54 -19.83 -11.64
N GLU A 106 -0.17 -18.71 -11.43
CA GLU A 106 -0.77 -17.93 -12.51
C GLU A 106 0.32 -17.27 -13.39
N ASN A 107 1.24 -16.54 -12.77
CA ASN A 107 2.34 -15.87 -13.46
C ASN A 107 3.54 -15.66 -12.53
N PRO A 108 4.61 -16.49 -12.65
CA PRO A 108 5.77 -16.42 -11.78
C PRO A 108 6.47 -15.06 -11.77
N ASP A 109 6.71 -14.46 -12.94
CA ASP A 109 7.41 -13.16 -13.04
C ASP A 109 6.59 -12.03 -12.42
N MET A 110 5.28 -12.03 -12.65
CA MET A 110 4.37 -11.05 -12.07
C MET A 110 4.31 -11.19 -10.54
N ALA A 111 4.18 -12.41 -10.02
CA ALA A 111 4.19 -12.67 -8.59
C ALA A 111 5.49 -12.21 -7.92
N MET A 112 6.65 -12.43 -8.57
CA MET A 112 7.93 -11.93 -8.08
C MET A 112 7.98 -10.40 -8.06
N LYS A 113 7.51 -9.72 -9.10
CA LYS A 113 7.43 -8.25 -9.13
C LYS A 113 6.50 -7.70 -8.03
N ILE A 114 5.34 -8.32 -7.82
CA ILE A 114 4.42 -7.97 -6.72
C ILE A 114 5.11 -8.16 -5.36
N LEU A 115 5.84 -9.25 -5.17
CA LEU A 115 6.60 -9.50 -3.95
C LEU A 115 7.65 -8.42 -3.68
N PHE A 116 8.43 -8.02 -4.67
CA PHE A 116 9.43 -6.97 -4.54
C PHE A 116 8.81 -5.59 -4.38
N PHE A 117 7.70 -5.28 -5.07
CA PHE A 117 6.89 -4.08 -4.80
C PHE A 117 6.39 -4.06 -3.35
N GLY A 118 5.88 -5.18 -2.84
CA GLY A 118 5.47 -5.31 -1.45
C GLY A 118 6.60 -4.99 -0.46
N ARG A 119 7.85 -5.34 -0.80
CA ARG A 119 9.02 -5.09 0.07
C ARG A 119 9.65 -3.72 -0.11
N ASP A 120 9.60 -3.13 -1.27
CA ASP A 120 10.35 -1.93 -1.60
C ASP A 120 10.12 -0.79 -0.59
N VAL A 121 11.19 -0.42 0.14
CA VAL A 121 11.16 0.63 1.16
C VAL A 121 11.22 2.03 0.57
N ARG A 122 11.51 2.19 -0.73
CA ARG A 122 11.67 3.49 -1.39
C ARG A 122 10.44 3.89 -2.19
N GLU A 123 9.89 2.97 -2.99
CA GLU A 123 8.79 3.26 -3.92
C GLU A 123 7.60 2.32 -3.77
N GLY A 124 7.69 1.29 -2.94
CA GLY A 124 6.64 0.31 -2.67
C GLY A 124 6.05 0.42 -1.27
N LEU A 125 5.61 -0.73 -0.75
CA LEU A 125 4.83 -0.84 0.50
C LEU A 125 5.69 -0.94 1.76
N GLY A 126 6.94 -1.36 1.67
CA GLY A 126 7.85 -1.55 2.81
C GLY A 126 7.53 -2.75 3.70
N GLU A 127 6.71 -3.70 3.24
CA GLU A 127 6.29 -4.87 4.01
C GLU A 127 7.44 -5.85 4.24
N ARG A 128 7.77 -6.06 5.51
CA ARG A 128 8.92 -6.89 5.89
C ARG A 128 8.54 -8.32 6.22
N LYS A 129 7.50 -8.53 7.04
CA LYS A 129 7.09 -9.88 7.46
C LYS A 129 6.70 -10.71 6.25
N VAL A 130 5.79 -10.20 5.45
CA VAL A 130 5.27 -10.87 4.25
C VAL A 130 6.42 -11.26 3.31
N PHE A 131 7.31 -10.32 3.01
CA PHE A 131 8.46 -10.58 2.14
C PHE A 131 9.35 -11.69 2.69
N ARG A 132 9.74 -11.63 3.97
CA ARG A 132 10.62 -12.64 4.60
C ARG A 132 9.99 -14.02 4.63
N THR A 133 8.70 -14.11 4.94
CA THR A 133 7.95 -15.37 4.91
C THR A 133 8.00 -16.00 3.52
N ILE A 134 7.71 -15.21 2.48
CA ILE A 134 7.67 -15.71 1.10
C ILE A 134 9.07 -16.07 0.58
N ILE A 135 10.10 -15.24 0.79
CA ILE A 135 11.45 -15.56 0.31
C ILE A 135 12.04 -16.79 1.01
N SER A 136 11.72 -17.00 2.29
CA SER A 136 12.12 -18.21 3.02
C SER A 136 11.48 -19.47 2.40
N TRP A 137 10.21 -19.40 2.01
CA TRP A 137 9.54 -20.47 1.29
C TRP A 137 10.15 -20.68 -0.11
N LEU A 138 10.37 -19.60 -0.86
CA LEU A 138 11.02 -19.65 -2.20
C LEU A 138 12.41 -20.26 -2.13
N GLY A 139 13.20 -19.92 -1.10
CA GLY A 139 14.54 -20.46 -0.89
C GLY A 139 14.60 -22.00 -0.79
N ASN A 140 13.50 -22.62 -0.36
CA ASN A 140 13.37 -24.08 -0.28
C ASN A 140 12.68 -24.70 -1.50
N ASN A 141 11.71 -24.02 -2.11
CA ASN A 141 10.85 -24.59 -3.14
C ASN A 141 11.24 -24.14 -4.56
N GLU A 142 11.65 -22.85 -4.72
CA GLU A 142 12.04 -22.25 -5.99
C GLU A 142 13.37 -21.47 -5.85
N PRO A 143 14.48 -22.16 -5.47
CA PRO A 143 15.76 -21.51 -5.16
C PRO A 143 16.33 -20.72 -6.34
N LYS A 144 16.05 -21.11 -7.59
CA LYS A 144 16.51 -20.40 -8.78
C LYS A 144 15.96 -18.97 -8.85
N SER A 145 14.68 -18.77 -8.48
CA SER A 145 14.04 -17.45 -8.43
C SER A 145 14.70 -16.54 -7.39
N ILE A 146 15.17 -17.09 -6.27
CA ILE A 146 15.91 -16.33 -5.26
C ILE A 146 17.31 -15.98 -5.76
N ILE A 147 18.04 -16.95 -6.35
CA ILE A 147 19.43 -16.73 -6.80
C ILE A 147 19.50 -15.65 -7.89
N LYS A 148 18.55 -15.63 -8.83
CA LYS A 148 18.46 -14.58 -9.87
C LYS A 148 18.28 -13.16 -9.29
N ASN A 149 17.66 -13.05 -8.11
CA ASN A 149 17.28 -11.79 -7.50
C ASN A 149 18.06 -11.45 -6.22
N ILE A 150 19.09 -12.20 -5.86
CA ILE A 150 19.76 -12.10 -4.57
C ILE A 150 20.32 -10.69 -4.29
N GLU A 151 20.88 -10.03 -5.29
CA GLU A 151 21.43 -8.68 -5.17
C GLU A 151 20.34 -7.62 -4.92
N TYR A 152 19.14 -7.85 -5.45
CA TYR A 152 18.02 -6.93 -5.33
C TYR A 152 17.33 -7.00 -3.96
N ILE A 153 17.48 -8.09 -3.19
CA ILE A 153 16.88 -8.23 -1.87
C ILE A 153 17.33 -7.09 -0.93
N ALA A 154 18.63 -6.77 -0.92
CA ALA A 154 19.16 -5.68 -0.12
C ALA A 154 18.86 -4.29 -0.71
N GLU A 155 18.71 -4.18 -2.04
CA GLU A 155 18.37 -2.94 -2.72
C GLU A 155 16.94 -2.48 -2.45
N TYR A 156 15.97 -3.38 -2.58
CA TYR A 156 14.55 -3.08 -2.33
C TYR A 156 14.21 -3.12 -0.84
N GLY A 157 14.93 -3.91 -0.07
CA GLY A 157 14.74 -4.10 1.35
C GLY A 157 15.96 -3.68 2.17
N ARG A 158 16.54 -4.66 2.85
CA ARG A 158 17.70 -4.48 3.73
C ARG A 158 18.55 -5.75 3.73
N TYR A 159 19.81 -5.63 4.08
CA TYR A 159 20.71 -6.79 4.16
C TYR A 159 20.24 -7.85 5.18
N ASP A 160 19.52 -7.48 6.24
CA ASP A 160 18.98 -8.45 7.19
C ASP A 160 17.79 -9.27 6.66
N ASP A 161 17.21 -8.90 5.52
CA ASP A 161 16.21 -9.73 4.83
C ASP A 161 16.86 -10.99 4.24
N LEU A 162 18.11 -10.91 3.78
CA LEU A 162 18.88 -12.06 3.32
C LEU A 162 19.07 -13.14 4.41
N LEU A 163 19.06 -12.75 5.68
CA LEU A 163 19.19 -13.69 6.79
C LEU A 163 18.00 -14.66 6.92
N SER A 164 16.86 -14.33 6.32
CA SER A 164 15.70 -15.24 6.25
C SER A 164 15.93 -16.43 5.30
N LEU A 165 17.01 -16.39 4.51
CA LEU A 165 17.40 -17.44 3.57
C LEU A 165 18.48 -18.39 4.16
N LEU A 166 18.98 -18.11 5.36
CA LEU A 166 19.78 -19.08 6.11
C LEU A 166 18.90 -20.29 6.43
N ASP A 167 19.47 -21.48 6.43
CA ASP A 167 18.78 -22.76 6.57
C ASP A 167 17.83 -23.13 5.37
N THR A 168 17.99 -22.44 4.23
CA THR A 168 17.33 -22.80 2.95
C THR A 168 18.35 -23.36 1.95
N LYS A 169 17.85 -23.85 0.80
CA LYS A 169 18.72 -24.30 -0.29
C LYS A 169 19.58 -23.18 -0.90
N CYS A 170 19.27 -21.92 -0.64
CA CYS A 170 20.01 -20.74 -1.12
C CYS A 170 21.10 -20.26 -0.14
N GLU A 171 21.29 -20.90 1.01
CA GLU A 171 22.20 -20.41 2.06
C GLU A 171 23.62 -20.16 1.55
N LYS A 172 24.15 -21.08 0.75
CA LYS A 172 25.53 -20.97 0.21
C LYS A 172 25.72 -19.70 -0.63
N GLU A 173 24.79 -19.44 -1.52
CA GLU A 173 24.80 -18.27 -2.41
C GLU A 173 24.60 -16.97 -1.60
N VAL A 174 23.72 -16.98 -0.62
CA VAL A 174 23.50 -15.84 0.29
C VAL A 174 24.76 -15.51 1.08
N ILE A 175 25.40 -16.51 1.66
CA ILE A 175 26.63 -16.33 2.42
C ILE A 175 27.75 -15.82 1.51
N SER A 176 27.88 -16.37 0.31
CA SER A 176 28.86 -15.89 -0.68
C SER A 176 28.62 -14.42 -1.04
N PHE A 177 27.37 -14.03 -1.31
CA PHE A 177 27.01 -12.64 -1.59
C PHE A 177 27.33 -11.71 -0.42
N LEU A 178 26.95 -12.09 0.81
CA LEU A 178 27.23 -11.30 2.02
C LEU A 178 28.72 -11.17 2.28
N LYS A 179 29.51 -12.24 2.05
CA LYS A 179 30.98 -12.23 2.24
C LYS A 179 31.65 -11.30 1.24
N VAL A 180 31.31 -11.40 -0.05
CA VAL A 180 31.83 -10.51 -1.09
C VAL A 180 31.53 -9.05 -0.78
N GLN A 181 30.31 -8.74 -0.33
CA GLN A 181 29.95 -7.37 0.04
C GLN A 181 30.69 -6.92 1.31
N PHE A 182 30.85 -7.81 2.29
CA PHE A 182 31.62 -7.51 3.51
C PHE A 182 33.06 -7.16 3.20
N ASP A 183 33.75 -7.93 2.34
CA ASP A 183 35.12 -7.66 1.95
C ASP A 183 35.23 -6.34 1.18
N LYS A 184 34.32 -6.07 0.24
CA LYS A 184 34.24 -4.77 -0.45
C LYS A 184 34.08 -3.60 0.53
N ASP A 185 33.27 -3.74 1.57
CA ASP A 185 33.06 -2.69 2.56
C ASP A 185 34.31 -2.48 3.43
N ILE A 186 35.03 -3.54 3.79
CA ILE A 186 36.31 -3.43 4.51
C ILE A 186 37.35 -2.71 3.66
N ASP A 187 37.51 -3.07 2.40
CA ASP A 187 38.45 -2.43 1.47
C ASP A 187 38.09 -0.96 1.21
N ALA A 188 36.81 -0.66 1.04
CA ALA A 188 36.30 0.71 0.89
C ALA A 188 36.57 1.54 2.15
N MET A 189 36.36 0.98 3.33
CA MET A 189 36.64 1.64 4.61
C MET A 189 38.12 1.96 4.73
N ASN A 190 39.01 0.99 4.46
CA ASN A 190 40.46 1.16 4.53
C ASN A 190 40.96 2.20 3.52
N SER A 191 40.30 2.31 2.37
CA SER A 191 40.60 3.31 1.32
C SER A 191 39.89 4.66 1.55
N GLY A 192 39.25 4.88 2.69
CA GLY A 192 38.53 6.12 3.01
C GLY A 192 37.22 6.32 2.27
N LYS A 193 36.77 5.38 1.43
CA LYS A 193 35.54 5.44 0.64
C LYS A 193 34.28 5.16 1.46
N ALA A 194 33.11 5.44 0.88
CA ALA A 194 31.82 5.10 1.46
C ALA A 194 31.63 3.58 1.49
N VAL A 195 30.97 3.10 2.54
CA VAL A 195 30.61 1.68 2.76
C VAL A 195 29.11 1.49 2.63
N SER A 196 28.69 0.24 2.35
CA SER A 196 27.26 -0.10 2.31
C SER A 196 26.66 -0.15 3.75
N LEU A 197 25.36 -0.39 3.82
CA LEU A 197 24.67 -0.58 5.10
C LEU A 197 24.80 -2.01 5.67
N LEU A 198 25.58 -2.89 5.05
CA LEU A 198 25.74 -4.28 5.49
C LEU A 198 26.16 -4.35 6.97
N GLY A 199 27.20 -3.59 7.37
CA GLY A 199 27.71 -3.56 8.74
C GLY A 199 26.67 -3.17 9.78
N LYS A 200 25.68 -2.33 9.40
CA LYS A 200 24.54 -1.96 10.25
C LYS A 200 23.62 -3.16 10.50
N TRP A 201 23.38 -3.98 9.49
CA TRP A 201 22.33 -5.01 9.51
C TRP A 201 22.83 -6.41 9.87
N LEU A 202 24.12 -6.69 9.75
CA LEU A 202 24.67 -7.96 10.22
C LEU A 202 24.55 -8.12 11.75
N PRO A 203 24.17 -9.32 12.23
CA PRO A 203 24.00 -9.59 13.65
C PRO A 203 25.32 -9.55 14.41
N SER A 204 25.30 -8.99 15.62
CA SER A 204 26.47 -8.93 16.50
C SER A 204 26.62 -10.19 17.32
N VAL A 205 27.87 -10.61 17.53
CA VAL A 205 28.22 -11.76 18.40
C VAL A 205 28.07 -11.48 19.90
N ASN A 206 27.85 -10.24 20.28
CA ASN A 206 27.68 -9.76 21.66
C ASN A 206 26.33 -9.01 21.85
N ALA A 207 25.32 -9.34 21.06
CA ALA A 207 23.97 -8.79 21.22
C ALA A 207 23.31 -9.37 22.50
N SER A 208 22.27 -8.68 22.99
CA SER A 208 21.48 -9.17 24.13
C SER A 208 20.60 -10.37 23.79
N ASN A 209 20.15 -10.48 22.55
CA ASN A 209 19.30 -11.57 22.08
C ASN A 209 20.16 -12.80 21.70
N LYS A 210 19.87 -13.96 22.28
CA LYS A 210 20.63 -15.21 22.07
C LYS A 210 20.63 -15.71 20.64
N GLU A 211 19.50 -15.61 19.91
CA GLU A 211 19.40 -16.03 18.53
C GLU A 211 20.22 -15.10 17.60
N THR A 212 20.22 -13.81 17.89
CA THR A 212 21.09 -12.84 17.19
C THR A 212 22.56 -13.19 17.36
N VAL A 213 22.98 -13.54 18.58
CA VAL A 213 24.36 -13.97 18.87
C VAL A 213 24.70 -15.25 18.13
N LYS A 214 23.81 -16.25 18.14
CA LYS A 214 24.00 -17.52 17.43
C LYS A 214 24.20 -17.29 15.93
N THR A 215 23.34 -16.49 15.32
CA THR A 215 23.44 -16.13 13.90
C THR A 215 24.73 -15.35 13.61
N GLY A 216 25.10 -14.39 14.47
CA GLY A 216 26.34 -13.63 14.34
C GLY A 216 27.59 -14.53 14.39
N LYS A 217 27.67 -15.47 15.33
CA LYS A 217 28.75 -16.45 15.39
C LYS A 217 28.80 -17.37 14.19
N ARG A 218 27.64 -17.81 13.68
CA ARG A 218 27.54 -18.60 12.44
C ARG A 218 28.15 -17.84 11.27
N ILE A 219 27.78 -16.58 11.08
CA ILE A 219 28.29 -15.72 10.01
C ILE A 219 29.81 -15.49 10.18
N ALA A 220 30.28 -15.18 11.39
CA ALA A 220 31.71 -15.01 11.67
C ALA A 220 32.51 -16.25 11.23
N LYS A 221 32.03 -17.44 11.63
CA LYS A 221 32.65 -18.72 11.28
C LYS A 221 32.72 -18.95 9.75
N VAL A 222 31.63 -18.69 9.05
CA VAL A 222 31.56 -18.89 7.60
C VAL A 222 32.39 -17.84 6.85
N PHE A 223 32.58 -16.66 7.42
CA PHE A 223 33.48 -15.63 6.90
C PHE A 223 34.97 -15.92 7.21
N ASN A 224 35.28 -17.04 7.87
CA ASN A 224 36.61 -17.40 8.35
C ASN A 224 37.20 -16.34 9.30
N LEU A 225 36.36 -15.75 10.15
CA LEU A 225 36.74 -14.77 11.14
C LEU A 225 36.53 -15.31 12.55
N THR A 226 37.42 -14.94 13.48
CA THR A 226 37.13 -15.11 14.90
C THR A 226 36.02 -14.17 15.35
N ASP A 227 35.30 -14.52 16.41
CA ASP A 227 34.25 -13.68 17.00
C ASP A 227 34.76 -12.26 17.29
N GLU A 228 36.00 -12.15 17.76
CA GLU A 228 36.64 -10.86 18.06
C GLU A 228 36.90 -10.04 16.80
N LYS A 229 37.49 -10.65 15.74
CA LYS A 229 37.78 -9.97 14.49
C LYS A 229 36.46 -9.50 13.83
N TYR A 230 35.46 -10.38 13.78
CA TYR A 230 34.16 -10.06 13.24
C TYR A 230 33.51 -8.88 14.00
N ARG A 231 33.51 -8.92 15.35
CA ARG A 231 32.98 -7.83 16.18
C ARG A 231 33.70 -6.51 15.94
N LYS A 232 35.03 -6.52 15.88
CA LYS A 232 35.86 -5.32 15.62
C LYS A 232 35.56 -4.74 14.24
N SER A 233 35.46 -5.58 13.19
CA SER A 233 35.11 -5.16 11.84
C SER A 233 33.70 -4.54 11.77
N LEU A 234 32.70 -5.16 12.39
CA LEU A 234 31.36 -4.56 12.44
C LEU A 234 31.34 -3.22 13.18
N SER A 235 32.09 -3.10 14.27
CA SER A 235 32.17 -1.83 15.02
C SER A 235 32.81 -0.74 14.18
N ALA A 236 33.88 -1.05 13.44
CA ALA A 236 34.54 -0.11 12.53
C ALA A 236 33.63 0.32 11.36
N LEU A 237 32.93 -0.63 10.72
CA LEU A 237 31.97 -0.34 9.67
C LEU A 237 30.83 0.54 10.17
N ARG A 238 30.29 0.26 11.37
CA ARG A 238 29.22 1.06 11.99
C ARG A 238 29.69 2.48 12.34
N ALA A 239 30.94 2.63 12.78
CA ALA A 239 31.53 3.95 13.00
C ALA A 239 31.68 4.73 11.68
N LYS A 240 32.09 4.05 10.59
CA LYS A 240 32.18 4.66 9.26
C LYS A 240 30.83 5.10 8.69
N ILE A 241 29.74 4.32 8.96
CA ILE A 241 28.36 4.65 8.57
C ILE A 241 27.80 5.82 9.40
N LYS A 242 28.43 6.16 10.54
CA LYS A 242 27.98 7.20 11.48
C LYS A 242 26.54 6.96 11.96
N ILE A 243 26.28 5.75 12.51
CA ILE A 243 24.96 5.42 13.05
C ILE A 243 24.65 6.32 14.25
N ILE A 244 23.47 6.96 14.24
CA ILE A 244 23.04 7.89 15.30
C ILE A 244 23.06 7.24 16.70
N GLU A 245 22.85 5.93 16.80
CA GLU A 245 22.92 5.18 18.06
C GLU A 245 24.31 5.23 18.71
N ASN A 246 25.38 5.37 17.93
CA ASN A 246 26.73 5.55 18.48
C ASN A 246 26.88 6.94 19.10
N ASN A 247 26.40 7.98 18.41
CA ASN A 247 26.42 9.35 18.93
C ASN A 247 25.63 9.44 20.24
N LEU A 248 24.43 8.86 20.29
CA LEU A 248 23.61 8.84 21.51
C LEU A 248 24.29 8.11 22.68
N ARG A 249 24.96 6.97 22.41
CA ARG A 249 25.72 6.25 23.44
C ARG A 249 26.87 7.08 24.00
N GLU A 250 27.55 7.82 23.14
CA GLU A 250 28.70 8.67 23.49
C GLU A 250 28.27 10.06 23.99
N LYS A 251 26.95 10.33 24.03
CA LYS A 251 26.36 11.64 24.34
C LYS A 251 26.92 12.76 23.44
N ASP A 252 27.28 12.40 22.20
CA ASP A 252 27.73 13.34 21.19
C ASP A 252 26.54 13.80 20.35
N TYR A 253 26.12 15.04 20.51
CA TYR A 253 25.03 15.65 19.77
C TYR A 253 25.54 16.64 18.69
N THR A 254 26.83 16.60 18.31
CA THR A 254 27.42 17.51 17.33
C THR A 254 27.01 17.23 15.87
N PHE A 255 26.33 16.12 15.62
CA PHE A 255 25.85 15.76 14.29
C PHE A 255 24.81 16.74 13.72
N ASP A 256 24.69 16.77 12.40
CA ASP A 256 23.71 17.57 11.69
C ASP A 256 22.36 16.83 11.64
N TYR A 257 21.32 17.41 12.27
CA TYR A 257 19.97 16.86 12.29
C TYR A 257 19.37 16.69 10.89
N LYS A 258 19.69 17.58 9.94
CA LYS A 258 19.19 17.52 8.54
C LYS A 258 19.62 16.25 7.80
N LYS A 259 20.73 15.63 8.22
CA LYS A 259 21.30 14.43 7.60
C LYS A 259 20.82 13.14 8.27
N GLN A 260 20.09 13.22 9.36
CA GLN A 260 19.64 12.04 10.08
C GLN A 260 18.35 11.45 9.47
N PRO A 261 18.18 10.13 9.51
CA PRO A 261 16.94 9.49 9.07
C PRO A 261 15.77 9.94 9.95
N SER A 262 14.65 10.34 9.34
CA SER A 262 13.45 10.81 10.04
C SER A 262 12.95 9.85 11.12
N ARG A 263 12.95 8.55 10.83
CA ARG A 263 12.53 7.54 11.80
C ARG A 263 13.44 7.50 13.04
N ALA A 264 14.74 7.74 12.88
CA ALA A 264 15.65 7.86 13.99
C ALA A 264 15.42 9.15 14.77
N LEU A 265 15.20 10.27 14.08
CA LEU A 265 14.85 11.55 14.70
C LEU A 265 13.55 11.42 15.52
N PHE A 266 12.51 10.84 14.96
CA PHE A 266 11.25 10.62 15.66
C PHE A 266 11.41 9.65 16.85
N LYS A 267 12.10 8.55 16.66
CA LYS A 267 12.35 7.53 17.69
C LYS A 267 13.09 8.10 18.91
N TYR A 268 14.11 8.91 18.67
CA TYR A 268 14.99 9.44 19.71
C TYR A 268 14.68 10.89 20.11
N ARG A 269 13.53 11.45 19.67
CA ARG A 269 13.13 12.83 19.93
C ARG A 269 13.26 13.25 21.40
N MET A 270 12.84 12.38 22.33
CA MET A 270 12.94 12.67 23.76
C MET A 270 14.40 12.77 24.24
N ALA A 271 15.31 11.97 23.67
CA ALA A 271 16.73 12.05 24.01
C ALA A 271 17.32 13.38 23.52
N PHE A 272 16.92 13.86 22.35
CA PHE A 272 17.37 15.17 21.83
C PHE A 272 16.80 16.32 22.66
N MET A 273 15.51 16.27 22.99
CA MET A 273 14.89 17.27 23.85
C MET A 273 15.54 17.35 25.23
N ASN A 274 15.91 16.22 25.82
CA ASN A 274 16.49 16.19 27.15
C ASN A 274 17.98 16.57 27.18
N ASN A 275 18.72 16.35 26.08
CA ASN A 275 20.18 16.48 26.10
C ASN A 275 20.74 17.54 25.11
N ASP A 276 19.96 17.97 24.13
CA ASP A 276 20.35 18.96 23.10
C ASP A 276 19.14 19.83 22.67
N ASN A 277 18.37 20.28 23.65
CA ASN A 277 17.08 20.94 23.43
C ASN A 277 17.22 22.18 22.51
N GLU A 278 18.18 23.03 22.76
CA GLU A 278 18.36 24.27 22.03
C GLU A 278 18.54 24.05 20.52
N ARG A 279 19.50 23.19 20.13
CA ARG A 279 19.78 22.88 18.72
C ARG A 279 18.65 22.09 18.06
N TYR A 280 18.00 21.18 18.80
CA TYR A 280 16.91 20.40 18.26
C TYR A 280 15.65 21.24 18.05
N SER A 281 15.27 22.10 18.99
CA SER A 281 14.15 23.04 18.84
C SER A 281 14.41 24.07 17.73
N GLU A 282 15.65 24.59 17.62
CA GLU A 282 16.03 25.45 16.50
C GLU A 282 15.88 24.74 15.15
N PHE A 283 16.32 23.46 15.08
CA PHE A 283 16.14 22.64 13.88
C PHE A 283 14.65 22.47 13.52
N LEU A 284 13.78 22.12 14.49
CA LEU A 284 12.34 21.98 14.27
C LEU A 284 11.69 23.29 13.84
N ALA A 285 12.06 24.40 14.45
CA ALA A 285 11.59 25.74 14.07
C ALA A 285 12.02 26.11 12.64
N ASN A 286 13.23 25.73 12.23
CA ASN A 286 13.70 25.92 10.85
C ASN A 286 12.95 25.03 9.86
N VAL A 287 12.58 23.81 10.24
CA VAL A 287 11.71 22.91 9.43
C VAL A 287 10.34 23.53 9.24
N SER A 288 9.70 23.98 10.31
CA SER A 288 8.36 24.63 10.26
C SER A 288 8.34 25.90 9.41
N LYS A 289 9.45 26.64 9.36
CA LYS A 289 9.63 27.84 8.51
C LYS A 289 10.08 27.51 7.07
N GLY A 290 10.18 26.24 6.69
CA GLY A 290 10.67 25.81 5.37
C GLY A 290 12.17 26.07 5.11
N LYS A 291 12.95 26.49 6.13
CA LYS A 291 14.40 26.76 6.04
C LYS A 291 15.25 25.50 6.19
N ALA A 292 14.69 24.43 6.74
CA ALA A 292 15.30 23.12 6.80
C ALA A 292 14.31 22.06 6.31
N LYS A 293 14.82 20.92 5.84
CA LYS A 293 13.99 19.80 5.38
C LYS A 293 14.22 18.61 6.31
N LEU A 294 13.14 18.04 6.78
CA LEU A 294 13.13 16.76 7.49
C LEU A 294 12.86 15.65 6.46
N ASN A 295 13.71 14.63 6.43
CA ASN A 295 13.53 13.53 5.48
C ASN A 295 12.51 12.52 6.02
N THR A 296 11.30 12.50 5.48
CA THR A 296 10.19 11.64 5.89
C THR A 296 10.07 10.34 5.10
N ASN A 297 11.03 10.01 4.24
CA ASN A 297 10.95 8.84 3.34
C ASN A 297 10.77 7.49 4.06
N ASN A 298 11.18 7.37 5.31
CA ASN A 298 11.18 6.12 6.07
C ASN A 298 10.26 6.15 7.31
N ILE A 299 9.39 7.16 7.41
CA ILE A 299 8.35 7.24 8.45
C ILE A 299 6.99 7.31 7.75
N TYR A 300 6.02 6.65 8.33
CA TYR A 300 4.65 6.63 7.80
C TYR A 300 3.73 7.51 8.67
N PRO A 301 2.67 8.11 8.11
CA PRO A 301 1.73 8.95 8.85
C PRO A 301 1.21 8.30 10.13
N TYR A 302 0.86 7.02 10.10
CA TYR A 302 0.35 6.30 11.28
C TYR A 302 1.34 6.25 12.45
N GLU A 303 2.65 6.30 12.20
CA GLU A 303 3.67 6.26 13.27
C GLU A 303 3.60 7.51 14.18
N LEU A 304 3.02 8.60 13.68
CA LEU A 304 2.77 9.81 14.46
C LEU A 304 1.48 9.74 15.30
N ILE A 305 0.54 8.90 14.91
CA ILE A 305 -0.79 8.77 15.50
C ILE A 305 -0.87 7.60 16.48
N GLU A 306 -0.32 6.45 16.11
CA GLU A 306 -0.37 5.19 16.85
C GLU A 306 -0.07 5.31 18.36
N PRO A 307 0.96 6.05 18.83
CA PRO A 307 1.26 6.17 20.26
C PRO A 307 0.14 6.80 21.09
N TYR A 308 -0.70 7.60 20.47
CA TYR A 308 -1.73 8.39 21.14
C TYR A 308 -3.12 7.77 21.06
N LEU A 309 -3.45 7.09 19.96
CA LEU A 309 -4.76 6.44 19.81
C LEU A 309 -4.96 5.28 20.78
N SER A 310 -3.94 4.47 21.02
CA SER A 310 -4.05 3.32 21.91
C SER A 310 -4.40 3.72 23.35
N THR A 311 -3.93 4.88 23.80
CA THR A 311 -4.16 5.40 25.13
C THR A 311 -5.57 6.02 25.25
N SER A 312 -5.95 6.83 24.28
CA SER A 312 -7.26 7.49 24.26
C SER A 312 -8.41 6.50 24.16
N PHE A 313 -8.29 5.49 23.31
CA PHE A 313 -9.34 4.49 23.10
C PHE A 313 -9.61 3.62 24.34
N LEU A 314 -8.54 3.17 25.02
CA LEU A 314 -8.67 2.28 26.17
C LEU A 314 -9.15 2.99 27.46
N HIS A 315 -8.88 4.28 27.59
CA HIS A 315 -9.12 5.02 28.84
C HIS A 315 -10.12 6.16 28.70
N ASN A 316 -10.67 6.41 27.52
CA ASN A 316 -11.53 7.55 27.22
C ASN A 316 -10.92 8.89 27.67
N GLU A 317 -9.58 8.96 27.65
CA GLU A 317 -8.80 10.14 28.05
C GLU A 317 -8.52 11.05 26.86
N GLN A 318 -8.65 12.34 27.07
CA GLN A 318 -8.29 13.31 26.06
C GLN A 318 -6.77 13.28 25.83
N ILE A 319 -6.35 13.20 24.56
CA ILE A 319 -4.93 13.22 24.19
C ILE A 319 -4.29 14.53 24.64
N THR A 320 -3.21 14.40 25.41
CA THR A 320 -2.38 15.52 25.84
C THR A 320 -0.98 15.42 25.25
N PHE A 321 -0.40 16.55 24.92
CA PHE A 321 0.96 16.65 24.38
C PHE A 321 1.78 17.62 25.20
N THR A 322 3.05 17.30 25.44
CA THR A 322 4.04 18.30 25.84
C THR A 322 4.33 19.25 24.67
N GLU A 323 4.81 20.46 24.93
CA GLU A 323 5.16 21.40 23.85
C GLU A 323 6.22 20.82 22.91
N ALA A 324 7.20 20.12 23.44
CA ALA A 324 8.23 19.42 22.69
C ALA A 324 7.66 18.33 21.73
N GLU A 325 6.66 17.59 22.19
CA GLU A 325 5.96 16.62 21.34
C GLU A 325 5.17 17.29 20.23
N LYS A 326 4.44 18.39 20.55
CA LYS A 326 3.72 19.18 19.55
C LYS A 326 4.66 19.69 18.45
N GLU A 327 5.78 20.30 18.82
CA GLU A 327 6.75 20.80 17.85
C GLU A 327 7.28 19.69 16.94
N THR A 328 7.66 18.54 17.52
CA THR A 328 8.17 17.40 16.75
C THR A 328 7.11 16.82 15.82
N LEU A 329 5.88 16.62 16.31
CA LEU A 329 4.77 16.08 15.55
C LEU A 329 4.41 17.00 14.39
N ASN A 330 4.25 18.32 14.67
CA ASN A 330 3.88 19.31 13.66
C ASN A 330 4.95 19.44 12.56
N ALA A 331 6.23 19.51 12.94
CA ALA A 331 7.33 19.60 11.99
C ALA A 331 7.45 18.31 11.13
N THR A 332 7.24 17.14 11.73
CA THR A 332 7.31 15.87 11.01
C THR A 332 6.14 15.73 10.03
N TRP A 333 4.91 16.03 10.46
CA TRP A 333 3.73 15.98 9.62
C TRP A 333 3.83 16.94 8.43
N ALA A 334 4.18 18.20 8.66
CA ALA A 334 4.35 19.20 7.61
C ALA A 334 5.47 18.86 6.61
N SER A 335 6.34 17.90 6.94
CA SER A 335 7.43 17.46 6.07
C SER A 335 7.07 16.28 5.18
N PHE A 336 5.87 15.69 5.31
CA PHE A 336 5.44 14.65 4.38
C PHE A 336 5.29 15.23 2.97
N PRO A 337 5.76 14.50 1.93
CA PRO A 337 5.52 14.89 0.54
C PRO A 337 4.03 14.89 0.21
N ASP A 338 3.61 15.81 -0.64
CA ASP A 338 2.26 15.78 -1.22
C ASP A 338 2.21 14.72 -2.33
N PHE A 339 1.42 13.67 -2.13
CA PHE A 339 1.15 12.62 -3.11
C PHE A 339 -0.24 12.75 -3.72
N CYS A 340 -1.01 13.77 -3.35
CA CYS A 340 -2.36 13.98 -3.87
C CYS A 340 -2.29 14.67 -5.23
N ASN A 341 -3.12 14.18 -6.15
CA ASN A 341 -3.36 14.83 -7.43
C ASN A 341 -4.30 16.04 -7.23
N ASP A 342 -4.45 16.88 -8.26
CA ASP A 342 -5.33 18.06 -8.21
C ASP A 342 -6.84 17.70 -8.31
N GLU A 343 -7.19 16.44 -8.14
CA GLU A 343 -8.57 15.96 -8.22
C GLU A 343 -9.30 16.06 -6.88
N ASP A 344 -10.59 16.34 -6.94
CA ASP A 344 -11.47 16.41 -5.79
C ASP A 344 -11.75 15.00 -5.24
N THR A 345 -11.21 14.72 -4.08
CA THR A 345 -11.24 13.40 -3.44
C THR A 345 -11.91 13.49 -2.08
N LEU A 346 -12.70 12.51 -1.70
CA LEU A 346 -13.28 12.41 -0.36
C LEU A 346 -12.85 11.09 0.28
N ALA A 347 -12.17 11.17 1.41
CA ALA A 347 -11.78 10.01 2.19
C ALA A 347 -12.96 9.52 3.05
N VAL A 348 -13.11 8.22 3.14
CA VAL A 348 -14.10 7.54 3.99
C VAL A 348 -13.32 6.62 4.91
N ILE A 349 -13.41 6.84 6.21
CA ILE A 349 -12.57 6.20 7.23
C ILE A 349 -13.41 5.21 8.03
N ASP A 350 -12.96 3.97 8.06
CA ASP A 350 -13.52 2.93 8.90
C ASP A 350 -13.01 3.07 10.33
N THR A 351 -13.93 3.29 11.27
CA THR A 351 -13.69 3.34 12.71
C THR A 351 -14.40 2.21 13.47
N SER A 352 -14.80 1.14 12.76
CA SER A 352 -15.43 -0.04 13.36
C SER A 352 -14.54 -0.74 14.40
N GLY A 353 -15.15 -1.54 15.29
CA GLY A 353 -14.45 -2.21 16.37
C GLY A 353 -13.29 -3.12 15.91
N SER A 354 -13.42 -3.73 14.74
CA SER A 354 -12.37 -4.57 14.13
C SER A 354 -11.08 -3.80 13.85
N MET A 355 -11.18 -2.50 13.55
CA MET A 355 -10.04 -1.62 13.25
C MET A 355 -9.15 -1.35 14.48
N TYR A 356 -9.64 -1.63 15.70
CA TYR A 356 -8.89 -1.44 16.94
C TYR A 356 -8.31 -2.73 17.52
N CYS A 357 -8.43 -3.86 16.82
CA CYS A 357 -7.88 -5.14 17.26
C CYS A 357 -6.36 -5.14 17.38
N CYS A 358 -5.88 -5.97 18.31
CA CYS A 358 -4.58 -6.10 19.00
C CYS A 358 -3.27 -6.17 18.18
N SER A 359 -3.24 -5.74 16.95
CA SER A 359 -2.05 -5.77 16.08
C SER A 359 -1.36 -4.39 15.98
N LYS A 360 -0.07 -4.37 15.72
CA LYS A 360 0.69 -3.13 15.45
C LYS A 360 1.24 -3.11 14.03
N PRO A 361 0.98 -2.03 13.25
CA PRO A 361 0.15 -0.87 13.60
C PRO A 361 -1.33 -1.24 13.74
N THR A 362 -2.05 -0.52 14.59
CA THR A 362 -3.49 -0.64 14.70
C THR A 362 -4.12 -0.20 13.37
N PRO A 363 -5.01 -0.98 12.74
CA PRO A 363 -5.66 -0.58 11.49
C PRO A 363 -6.31 0.82 11.56
N ALA A 364 -6.96 1.15 12.69
CA ALA A 364 -7.54 2.47 12.93
C ALA A 364 -6.50 3.60 12.86
N SER A 365 -5.28 3.41 13.40
CA SER A 365 -4.23 4.44 13.31
C SER A 365 -3.78 4.67 11.87
N VAL A 366 -3.76 3.62 11.06
CA VAL A 366 -3.46 3.71 9.63
C VAL A 366 -4.59 4.45 8.91
N ALA A 367 -5.86 4.05 9.14
CA ALA A 367 -7.01 4.64 8.47
C ALA A 367 -7.16 6.13 8.80
N LEU A 368 -7.11 6.50 10.09
CA LEU A 368 -7.18 7.89 10.53
C LEU A 368 -6.04 8.73 9.97
N SER A 369 -4.81 8.19 9.95
CA SER A 369 -3.66 8.92 9.43
C SER A 369 -3.73 9.17 7.92
N LEU A 370 -4.19 8.18 7.16
CA LEU A 370 -4.38 8.32 5.71
C LEU A 370 -5.56 9.25 5.41
N GLY A 371 -6.68 9.11 6.13
CA GLY A 371 -7.83 9.98 5.95
C GLY A 371 -7.51 11.44 6.24
N LEU A 372 -6.81 11.74 7.35
CA LEU A 372 -6.33 13.08 7.67
C LEU A 372 -5.39 13.60 6.58
N TYR A 373 -4.44 12.75 6.14
CA TYR A 373 -3.49 13.11 5.08
C TYR A 373 -4.22 13.48 3.78
N PHE A 374 -5.15 12.65 3.31
CA PHE A 374 -5.88 12.92 2.07
C PHE A 374 -6.79 14.14 2.19
N ALA A 375 -7.48 14.31 3.31
CA ALA A 375 -8.34 15.46 3.53
C ALA A 375 -7.56 16.80 3.52
N GLU A 376 -6.40 16.85 4.15
CA GLU A 376 -5.57 18.07 4.20
C GLU A 376 -4.92 18.41 2.84
N HIS A 377 -4.50 17.39 2.08
CA HIS A 377 -3.85 17.57 0.79
C HIS A 377 -4.85 17.68 -0.38
N ASN A 378 -6.14 17.46 -0.15
CA ASN A 378 -7.18 17.68 -1.14
C ASN A 378 -7.21 19.14 -1.57
N LYS A 379 -7.29 19.40 -2.87
CA LYS A 379 -7.35 20.75 -3.46
C LYS A 379 -8.75 21.14 -3.94
N GLY A 380 -9.70 20.19 -3.84
CA GLY A 380 -11.08 20.39 -4.27
C GLY A 380 -12.02 20.90 -3.17
N LYS A 381 -13.33 20.77 -3.45
CA LYS A 381 -14.44 21.24 -2.59
C LYS A 381 -14.46 20.56 -1.22
N PHE A 382 -13.98 19.30 -1.15
CA PHE A 382 -13.97 18.48 0.09
C PHE A 382 -12.66 18.60 0.88
N LYS A 383 -11.86 19.64 0.65
CA LYS A 383 -10.65 19.90 1.43
C LYS A 383 -10.96 19.97 2.92
N ASN A 384 -10.10 19.34 3.74
CA ASN A 384 -10.24 19.24 5.19
C ASN A 384 -11.51 18.52 5.67
N HIS A 385 -12.13 17.69 4.81
CA HIS A 385 -13.28 16.89 5.18
C HIS A 385 -13.01 15.41 4.92
N PHE A 386 -13.61 14.55 5.74
CA PHE A 386 -13.70 13.11 5.52
C PHE A 386 -15.06 12.61 5.99
N ILE A 387 -15.49 11.42 5.54
CA ILE A 387 -16.66 10.74 6.06
C ILE A 387 -16.19 9.67 7.04
N GLU A 388 -16.82 9.62 8.21
CA GLU A 388 -16.68 8.54 9.17
C GLU A 388 -17.71 7.44 8.89
N PHE A 389 -17.27 6.19 8.85
CA PHE A 389 -18.16 5.04 8.82
C PHE A 389 -18.91 4.90 10.14
N SER A 390 -20.22 4.85 10.05
CA SER A 390 -21.09 4.50 11.18
C SER A 390 -22.45 4.05 10.66
N ASN A 391 -23.38 3.69 11.55
CA ASN A 391 -24.79 3.48 11.17
C ASN A 391 -25.42 4.74 10.56
N LYS A 392 -24.87 5.90 10.88
CA LYS A 392 -25.24 7.20 10.31
C LYS A 392 -23.95 7.93 9.94
N PRO A 393 -23.40 7.67 8.74
CA PRO A 393 -22.17 8.30 8.31
C PRO A 393 -22.26 9.82 8.41
N GLN A 394 -21.19 10.45 8.90
CA GLN A 394 -21.12 11.89 9.08
C GLN A 394 -19.97 12.48 8.27
N LEU A 395 -20.24 13.58 7.58
CA LEU A 395 -19.18 14.40 7.00
C LEU A 395 -18.55 15.23 8.12
N ILE A 396 -17.25 15.03 8.36
CA ILE A 396 -16.52 15.67 9.45
C ILE A 396 -15.56 16.69 8.85
N GLU A 397 -15.68 17.94 9.29
CA GLU A 397 -14.69 19.00 9.03
C GLU A 397 -13.55 18.89 10.05
N ILE A 398 -12.31 18.77 9.58
CA ILE A 398 -11.14 18.69 10.44
C ILE A 398 -10.84 20.07 11.05
N LYS A 399 -10.83 20.15 12.38
CA LYS A 399 -10.59 21.39 13.14
C LYS A 399 -9.23 21.34 13.84
N GLY A 400 -8.56 22.48 13.90
CA GLY A 400 -7.28 22.68 14.57
C GLY A 400 -6.25 23.39 13.68
N GLU A 401 -5.42 24.22 14.30
CA GLU A 401 -4.39 24.97 13.58
C GLU A 401 -3.16 24.12 13.28
N THR A 402 -2.78 23.26 14.23
CA THR A 402 -1.61 22.39 14.12
C THR A 402 -2.01 20.93 13.94
N PHE A 403 -1.07 20.10 13.50
CA PHE A 403 -1.31 18.64 13.42
C PHE A 403 -1.69 18.04 14.77
N ALA A 404 -1.05 18.47 15.85
CA ALA A 404 -1.37 18.00 17.19
C ALA A 404 -2.80 18.34 17.61
N ASP A 405 -3.30 19.55 17.25
CA ASP A 405 -4.67 19.95 17.52
C ASP A 405 -5.68 19.15 16.70
N ARG A 406 -5.39 18.92 15.41
CA ARG A 406 -6.20 18.09 14.52
C ARG A 406 -6.24 16.64 15.00
N LEU A 407 -5.11 16.09 15.42
CA LEU A 407 -5.06 14.74 15.97
C LEU A 407 -5.94 14.62 17.23
N ARG A 408 -5.86 15.59 18.14
CA ARG A 408 -6.73 15.64 19.31
C ARG A 408 -8.20 15.72 18.93
N TYR A 409 -8.54 16.49 17.90
CA TYR A 409 -9.89 16.66 17.40
C TYR A 409 -10.43 15.36 16.79
N ILE A 410 -9.69 14.76 15.83
CA ILE A 410 -10.14 13.55 15.13
C ILE A 410 -10.20 12.32 16.03
N SER A 411 -9.41 12.26 17.10
CA SER A 411 -9.44 11.14 18.05
C SER A 411 -10.74 11.03 18.84
N GLN A 412 -11.61 12.06 18.77
CA GLN A 412 -12.94 12.04 19.38
C GLN A 412 -13.96 11.28 18.52
N PHE A 413 -13.70 11.12 17.24
CA PHE A 413 -14.53 10.39 16.30
C PHE A 413 -14.04 8.94 16.23
N ASN A 414 -14.47 8.13 17.19
CA ASN A 414 -14.11 6.72 17.34
C ASN A 414 -15.33 5.90 17.76
N GLU A 415 -16.49 6.24 17.23
CA GLU A 415 -17.68 5.43 17.47
C GLU A 415 -17.43 4.01 16.94
N ILE A 416 -17.44 3.04 17.86
CA ILE A 416 -17.41 1.62 17.52
C ILE A 416 -18.78 1.28 16.93
N ALA A 417 -18.92 1.50 15.65
CA ALA A 417 -20.16 1.32 14.92
C ALA A 417 -20.01 0.24 13.83
N ASN A 418 -21.10 -0.08 13.18
CA ASN A 418 -21.16 -0.97 12.04
C ASN A 418 -20.48 -0.37 10.81
N THR A 419 -20.04 -1.24 9.88
CA THR A 419 -19.33 -0.87 8.64
C THR A 419 -20.35 -0.72 7.49
N ASN A 420 -21.27 0.22 7.61
CA ASN A 420 -22.36 0.42 6.63
C ASN A 420 -21.91 1.32 5.47
N ILE A 421 -21.35 0.72 4.43
CA ILE A 421 -20.89 1.44 3.22
C ILE A 421 -22.07 1.92 2.36
N GLU A 422 -23.20 1.21 2.35
CA GLU A 422 -24.42 1.61 1.65
C GLU A 422 -24.91 2.98 2.15
N ALA A 423 -24.90 3.19 3.47
CA ALA A 423 -25.28 4.47 4.05
C ALA A 423 -24.34 5.62 3.62
N VAL A 424 -23.04 5.35 3.40
CA VAL A 424 -22.09 6.34 2.86
C VAL A 424 -22.47 6.75 1.44
N PHE A 425 -22.76 5.78 0.57
CA PHE A 425 -23.19 6.07 -0.79
C PHE A 425 -24.51 6.83 -0.81
N ASN A 426 -25.46 6.42 0.02
CA ASN A 426 -26.76 7.08 0.15
C ASN A 426 -26.63 8.51 0.69
N LEU A 427 -25.73 8.78 1.64
CA LEU A 427 -25.46 10.14 2.10
C LEU A 427 -25.07 11.08 0.95
N ILE A 428 -24.18 10.63 0.06
CA ILE A 428 -23.71 11.41 -1.09
C ILE A 428 -24.84 11.56 -2.11
N LEU A 429 -25.49 10.47 -2.49
CA LEU A 429 -26.53 10.44 -3.51
C LEU A 429 -27.76 11.25 -3.09
N ASP A 430 -28.26 11.05 -1.89
CA ASP A 430 -29.41 11.77 -1.33
C ASP A 430 -29.16 13.29 -1.26
N THR A 431 -27.93 13.66 -0.86
CA THR A 431 -27.53 15.07 -0.82
C THR A 431 -27.55 15.66 -2.24
N ALA A 432 -27.00 14.94 -3.22
CA ALA A 432 -26.99 15.38 -4.61
C ALA A 432 -28.41 15.55 -5.17
N VAL A 433 -29.29 14.57 -4.95
CA VAL A 433 -30.67 14.58 -5.43
C VAL A 433 -31.49 15.67 -4.75
N LYS A 434 -31.44 15.77 -3.41
CA LYS A 434 -32.21 16.78 -2.64
C LYS A 434 -31.79 18.21 -2.95
N GLY A 435 -30.50 18.43 -3.18
CA GLY A 435 -29.94 19.74 -3.52
C GLY A 435 -29.98 20.06 -5.01
N ASN A 436 -30.41 19.12 -5.86
CA ASN A 436 -30.36 19.22 -7.31
C ASN A 436 -28.97 19.62 -7.84
N TYR A 437 -27.92 19.02 -7.22
CA TYR A 437 -26.54 19.26 -7.60
C TYR A 437 -26.20 18.58 -8.93
N SER A 438 -25.26 19.16 -9.65
CA SER A 438 -24.73 18.56 -10.89
C SER A 438 -23.71 17.45 -10.59
N GLN A 439 -23.40 16.62 -11.59
CA GLN A 439 -22.32 15.60 -11.49
C GLN A 439 -20.97 16.22 -11.07
N GLU A 440 -20.69 17.46 -11.48
CA GLU A 440 -19.45 18.19 -11.17
C GLU A 440 -19.36 18.65 -9.71
N ASP A 441 -20.46 18.57 -8.98
CA ASP A 441 -20.52 18.91 -7.56
C ASP A 441 -20.21 17.72 -6.64
N LEU A 442 -20.31 16.50 -7.18
CA LEU A 442 -19.96 15.28 -6.46
C LEU A 442 -18.43 15.10 -6.39
N PRO A 443 -17.92 14.38 -5.38
CA PRO A 443 -16.50 14.02 -5.35
C PRO A 443 -16.14 13.18 -6.58
N LYS A 444 -15.01 13.45 -7.21
CA LYS A 444 -14.53 12.66 -8.35
C LYS A 444 -14.05 11.29 -7.95
N LYS A 445 -13.47 11.19 -6.75
CA LYS A 445 -12.95 9.93 -6.18
C LYS A 445 -13.36 9.77 -4.72
N LEU A 446 -13.70 8.55 -4.33
CA LEU A 446 -13.86 8.14 -2.94
C LEU A 446 -12.72 7.20 -2.57
N ILE A 447 -12.04 7.47 -1.45
CA ILE A 447 -11.03 6.57 -0.89
C ILE A 447 -11.64 5.89 0.33
N LEU A 448 -11.97 4.61 0.19
CA LEU A 448 -12.56 3.80 1.25
C LEU A 448 -11.45 3.07 2.02
N ILE A 449 -11.12 3.56 3.20
CA ILE A 449 -10.00 3.07 4.03
C ILE A 449 -10.55 2.17 5.13
N SER A 450 -10.44 0.85 4.95
CA SER A 450 -11.10 -0.16 5.78
C SER A 450 -10.33 -1.48 5.78
N ASP A 451 -10.75 -2.45 6.59
CA ASP A 451 -10.35 -3.86 6.51
C ASP A 451 -11.19 -4.67 5.49
N MET A 452 -12.12 -4.01 4.81
CA MET A 452 -13.01 -4.54 3.76
C MET A 452 -14.10 -5.52 4.25
N GLU A 453 -14.40 -5.55 5.55
CA GLU A 453 -15.45 -6.39 6.14
C GLU A 453 -16.76 -5.59 6.29
N PHE A 454 -17.33 -5.20 5.14
CA PHE A 454 -18.55 -4.37 5.09
C PHE A 454 -19.80 -5.11 5.56
N ASP A 455 -20.78 -4.35 6.07
CA ASP A 455 -22.11 -4.85 6.41
C ASP A 455 -22.91 -5.17 5.14
N TYR A 456 -23.90 -6.05 5.26
CA TYR A 456 -24.83 -6.35 4.18
C TYR A 456 -25.71 -5.13 3.83
N CYS A 457 -26.09 -5.01 2.55
CA CYS A 457 -27.06 -4.02 2.10
C CYS A 457 -28.46 -4.33 2.64
N VAL A 458 -29.20 -3.28 3.00
CA VAL A 458 -30.61 -3.41 3.39
C VAL A 458 -31.48 -3.74 2.17
N GLU A 459 -31.20 -3.09 1.05
CA GLU A 459 -31.85 -3.35 -0.23
C GLU A 459 -30.95 -4.22 -1.12
N ASN A 460 -31.54 -5.18 -1.83
CA ASN A 460 -30.83 -6.10 -2.74
C ASN A 460 -29.63 -6.83 -2.09
N ALA A 461 -29.86 -7.41 -0.91
CA ALA A 461 -28.83 -8.12 -0.13
C ALA A 461 -28.08 -9.26 -0.87
N ASN A 462 -28.53 -9.66 -2.05
CA ASN A 462 -27.93 -10.68 -2.90
C ASN A 462 -26.87 -10.11 -3.88
N GLU A 463 -26.66 -8.79 -3.89
CA GLU A 463 -25.68 -8.11 -4.73
C GLU A 463 -24.54 -7.56 -3.87
N THR A 464 -23.38 -7.29 -4.49
CA THR A 464 -22.30 -6.60 -3.80
C THR A 464 -22.65 -5.16 -3.51
N ASN A 465 -22.12 -4.61 -2.43
CA ASN A 465 -22.29 -3.18 -2.06
C ASN A 465 -21.94 -2.24 -3.21
N PHE A 466 -20.89 -2.56 -3.98
CA PHE A 466 -20.47 -1.77 -5.13
C PHE A 466 -21.52 -1.76 -6.24
N ASN A 467 -22.05 -2.93 -6.61
CA ASN A 467 -23.07 -3.04 -7.66
C ASN A 467 -24.36 -2.31 -7.27
N ASN A 468 -24.76 -2.41 -6.01
CA ASN A 468 -25.94 -1.70 -5.49
C ASN A 468 -25.75 -0.18 -5.58
N ALA A 469 -24.60 0.32 -5.13
CA ALA A 469 -24.29 1.75 -5.23
C ALA A 469 -24.30 2.23 -6.69
N LYS A 470 -23.67 1.48 -7.60
CA LYS A 470 -23.64 1.82 -9.04
C LYS A 470 -25.04 1.93 -9.63
N LYS A 471 -25.91 0.94 -9.38
CA LYS A 471 -27.31 0.95 -9.82
C LYS A 471 -28.09 2.15 -9.24
N ALA A 472 -27.96 2.40 -7.92
CA ALA A 472 -28.67 3.49 -7.26
C ALA A 472 -28.30 4.87 -7.84
N PHE A 473 -27.01 5.11 -8.13
CA PHE A 473 -26.55 6.35 -8.75
C PHE A 473 -27.09 6.48 -10.18
N GLU A 474 -27.00 5.41 -11.00
CA GLU A 474 -27.49 5.38 -12.38
C GLU A 474 -29.02 5.64 -12.45
N GLU A 475 -29.81 5.06 -11.56
CA GLU A 475 -31.27 5.27 -11.46
C GLU A 475 -31.65 6.72 -11.17
N LYS A 476 -30.79 7.47 -10.48
CA LYS A 476 -30.97 8.91 -10.20
C LYS A 476 -30.32 9.82 -11.25
N GLY A 477 -29.74 9.24 -12.30
CA GLY A 477 -29.08 10.00 -13.38
C GLY A 477 -27.66 10.49 -13.05
N TYR A 478 -27.05 9.95 -12.00
CA TYR A 478 -25.67 10.25 -11.62
C TYR A 478 -24.73 9.08 -11.97
N LYS A 479 -23.47 9.40 -12.15
CA LYS A 479 -22.40 8.41 -12.23
C LYS A 479 -21.76 8.27 -10.86
N LEU A 480 -21.57 7.02 -10.40
CA LEU A 480 -20.85 6.74 -9.19
C LEU A 480 -19.41 7.30 -9.28
N PRO A 481 -18.89 8.02 -8.25
CA PRO A 481 -17.50 8.43 -8.20
C PRO A 481 -16.54 7.26 -8.39
N ASN A 482 -15.34 7.51 -8.89
CA ASN A 482 -14.30 6.48 -8.91
C ASN A 482 -13.98 6.04 -7.48
N ILE A 483 -13.80 4.73 -7.25
CA ILE A 483 -13.58 4.19 -5.91
C ILE A 483 -12.18 3.61 -5.78
N ILE A 484 -11.48 4.00 -4.72
CA ILE A 484 -10.23 3.40 -4.31
C ILE A 484 -10.49 2.62 -3.01
N PHE A 485 -10.58 1.30 -3.11
CA PHE A 485 -10.63 0.43 -1.95
C PHE A 485 -9.22 0.30 -1.37
N TRP A 486 -9.01 0.89 -0.20
CA TRP A 486 -7.72 0.91 0.47
C TRP A 486 -7.73 -0.04 1.68
N ASN A 487 -7.25 -1.25 1.47
CA ASN A 487 -7.21 -2.28 2.51
C ASN A 487 -6.05 -2.05 3.47
N VAL A 488 -6.34 -1.84 4.75
CA VAL A 488 -5.33 -1.62 5.80
C VAL A 488 -5.12 -2.85 6.70
N ALA A 489 -6.04 -3.84 6.66
CA ALA A 489 -5.97 -5.07 7.44
C ALA A 489 -6.73 -6.22 6.79
N SER A 490 -6.09 -6.95 5.87
CA SER A 490 -6.70 -8.10 5.21
C SER A 490 -6.81 -9.28 6.18
N ARG A 491 -7.99 -9.45 6.79
CA ARG A 491 -8.32 -10.61 7.65
C ARG A 491 -8.77 -11.79 6.79
N ASN A 492 -9.69 -11.57 5.91
CA ASN A 492 -10.19 -12.55 4.95
C ASN A 492 -9.58 -12.36 3.56
N SER A 493 -9.94 -13.24 2.63
CA SER A 493 -9.44 -13.20 1.24
C SER A 493 -10.51 -12.71 0.26
N ASN A 494 -11.57 -12.04 0.77
CA ASN A 494 -12.63 -11.48 -0.04
C ASN A 494 -12.17 -10.23 -0.82
N GLN A 495 -12.86 -9.95 -1.91
CA GLN A 495 -12.55 -8.85 -2.81
C GLN A 495 -13.84 -8.06 -3.12
N PRO A 496 -13.84 -6.72 -2.95
CA PRO A 496 -15.05 -5.92 -3.18
C PRO A 496 -15.52 -5.92 -4.63
N VAL A 497 -14.61 -6.10 -5.58
CA VAL A 497 -14.86 -6.08 -7.03
C VAL A 497 -14.01 -7.10 -7.77
N THR A 498 -14.37 -7.39 -9.02
CA THR A 498 -13.58 -8.22 -9.93
C THR A 498 -12.54 -7.39 -10.72
N LYS A 499 -11.64 -8.07 -11.41
CA LYS A 499 -10.45 -7.47 -12.06
C LYS A 499 -10.75 -6.44 -13.15
N ASN A 500 -11.92 -6.53 -13.80
CA ASN A 500 -12.27 -5.68 -14.95
C ASN A 500 -13.20 -4.52 -14.58
N GLU A 501 -13.54 -4.35 -13.29
CA GLU A 501 -14.48 -3.30 -12.87
C GLU A 501 -13.91 -1.91 -13.18
N GLN A 502 -14.70 -1.10 -13.90
CA GLN A 502 -14.28 0.22 -14.31
C GLN A 502 -14.50 1.25 -13.21
N GLY A 503 -13.62 2.23 -13.13
CA GLY A 503 -13.67 3.29 -12.11
C GLY A 503 -13.19 2.84 -10.74
N VAL A 504 -12.50 1.70 -10.63
CA VAL A 504 -12.07 1.14 -9.34
C VAL A 504 -10.57 0.84 -9.32
N ALA A 505 -9.92 1.14 -8.18
CA ALA A 505 -8.60 0.62 -7.84
C ALA A 505 -8.65 -0.18 -6.53
N LEU A 506 -7.86 -1.25 -6.47
CA LEU A 506 -7.61 -2.02 -5.25
C LEU A 506 -6.20 -1.75 -4.76
N VAL A 507 -6.08 -1.24 -3.55
CA VAL A 507 -4.82 -0.81 -2.93
C VAL A 507 -4.73 -1.40 -1.53
N SER A 508 -3.52 -1.68 -1.03
CA SER A 508 -3.33 -2.10 0.36
C SER A 508 -2.07 -1.50 0.96
N GLY A 509 -2.07 -1.33 2.28
CA GLY A 509 -0.89 -0.90 3.04
C GLY A 509 -1.03 0.45 3.71
N VAL A 510 0.11 0.96 4.20
CA VAL A 510 0.16 2.06 5.17
C VAL A 510 0.73 3.37 4.60
N THR A 511 1.10 3.39 3.32
CA THR A 511 1.80 4.54 2.72
C THR A 511 0.91 5.33 1.77
N PRO A 512 0.76 6.65 1.96
CA PRO A 512 -0.03 7.49 1.04
C PRO A 512 0.60 7.63 -0.35
N ARG A 513 1.86 7.22 -0.51
CA ARG A 513 2.58 7.27 -1.80
C ARG A 513 1.84 6.55 -2.92
N LEU A 514 1.13 5.48 -2.61
CA LEU A 514 0.36 4.71 -3.59
C LEU A 514 -0.68 5.55 -4.31
N PHE A 515 -1.18 6.59 -3.68
CA PHE A 515 -2.19 7.47 -4.28
C PHE A 515 -1.65 8.18 -5.54
N SER A 516 -0.37 8.57 -5.54
CA SER A 516 0.24 9.18 -6.74
C SER A 516 0.34 8.23 -7.94
N MET A 517 0.22 6.91 -7.70
CA MET A 517 0.22 5.89 -8.74
C MET A 517 -1.19 5.64 -9.30
N VAL A 518 -2.23 6.04 -8.57
CA VAL A 518 -3.63 5.97 -9.03
C VAL A 518 -3.86 7.10 -10.02
N ALA A 519 -3.50 6.85 -11.29
CA ALA A 519 -3.53 7.86 -12.35
C ALA A 519 -4.94 8.39 -12.66
N SER A 520 -4.97 9.60 -13.25
CA SER A 520 -6.15 10.14 -13.93
C SER A 520 -6.38 9.37 -15.23
N GLY A 521 -7.48 8.64 -15.37
CA GLY A 521 -7.80 7.89 -16.59
C GLY A 521 -8.79 6.76 -16.32
N GLU A 522 -8.96 5.88 -17.30
CA GLU A 522 -9.75 4.67 -17.14
C GLU A 522 -9.10 3.77 -16.07
N LEU A 523 -9.70 3.76 -14.89
CA LEU A 523 -9.24 3.02 -13.74
C LEU A 523 -9.89 1.64 -13.75
N SER A 524 -9.08 0.56 -13.71
CA SER A 524 -9.54 -0.77 -13.36
C SER A 524 -8.51 -1.46 -12.47
N PRO A 525 -8.91 -2.41 -11.59
CA PRO A 525 -8.01 -3.04 -10.65
C PRO A 525 -6.80 -3.71 -11.31
N TYR A 526 -7.05 -4.44 -12.39
CA TYR A 526 -5.98 -5.17 -13.11
C TYR A 526 -5.03 -4.22 -13.84
N LYS A 527 -5.55 -3.19 -14.51
CA LYS A 527 -4.74 -2.19 -15.20
C LYS A 527 -3.83 -1.45 -14.22
N PHE A 528 -4.38 -1.02 -13.08
CA PHE A 528 -3.61 -0.37 -12.01
C PHE A 528 -2.47 -1.25 -11.49
N MET A 529 -2.72 -2.54 -11.23
CA MET A 529 -1.68 -3.48 -10.85
C MET A 529 -0.58 -3.55 -11.91
N ILE A 530 -0.95 -3.78 -13.18
CA ILE A 530 0.03 -3.90 -14.28
C ILE A 530 0.88 -2.64 -14.41
N GLU A 531 0.28 -1.46 -14.39
CA GLU A 531 1.02 -0.18 -14.47
C GLU A 531 2.01 -0.03 -13.32
N THR A 532 1.61 -0.42 -12.11
CA THR A 532 2.46 -0.36 -10.91
C THR A 532 3.68 -1.28 -11.03
N ILE A 533 3.48 -2.57 -11.37
CA ILE A 533 4.58 -3.56 -11.38
C ILE A 533 5.39 -3.57 -12.69
N SER A 534 4.91 -2.91 -13.75
CA SER A 534 5.64 -2.74 -15.02
C SER A 534 6.58 -1.53 -15.01
N ASN A 535 6.66 -0.80 -13.90
CA ASN A 535 7.60 0.30 -13.74
C ASN A 535 9.04 -0.20 -13.97
N LYS A 536 9.88 0.65 -14.57
CA LYS A 536 11.31 0.38 -14.83
C LYS A 536 12.06 -0.13 -13.60
N ARG A 537 11.62 0.28 -12.40
CA ARG A 537 12.18 -0.16 -11.13
C ARG A 537 12.10 -1.68 -10.97
N TYR A 538 10.97 -2.30 -11.33
CA TYR A 538 10.77 -3.75 -11.17
C TYR A 538 11.12 -4.57 -12.43
N ALA A 539 11.61 -3.94 -13.50
CA ALA A 539 11.89 -4.61 -14.77
C ALA A 539 12.94 -5.73 -14.68
N LYS A 540 13.88 -5.62 -13.71
CA LYS A 540 14.95 -6.61 -13.50
C LYS A 540 14.52 -7.83 -12.68
N ILE A 541 13.36 -7.75 -12.02
CA ILE A 541 12.87 -8.84 -11.15
C ILE A 541 12.21 -9.90 -12.02
N VAL A 542 12.66 -11.14 -11.87
CA VAL A 542 12.21 -12.32 -12.64
C VAL A 542 12.08 -13.54 -11.73
N ALA A 543 11.33 -14.55 -12.16
CA ALA A 543 11.20 -15.84 -11.46
C ALA A 543 12.32 -16.82 -11.77
#